data_d3be49c9e395903875a9b58a4a11cd25
#
_entry.id   d3be49c9e395903875a9b58a4a11cd25
#
_cell.length_a   1.000
_cell.length_b   1.000
_cell.length_c   1.000
_cell.angle_alpha   90.00
_cell.angle_beta   90.00
_cell.angle_gamma   90.00
#
_symmetry.space_group_name_H-M   'P 1'
#
loop_
_entity.id
_entity.type
_entity.pdbx_description
1 polymer ?
#
loop_
_entity_poly.entity_id
_entity_poly.type
_entity_poly.pdbx_seq_one_letter_code
_entity_poly.pdbx_strand_id
1 'polypeptide(L)'
;MYVSMREILCKADREGYAVMAINAFNLESASGVIHAATEMRSPIIIDLLQEHMKRYLDCDVLTRPIIRMAEKVPVPLFFIKVLLINSLYYYHKSNHKSY
;
A
#
# COMPACT_ATOMS: atom_id res chain seq x y z
N MET A 1 9.03 8.22 6.65
CA MET A 1 8.18 8.42 7.84
C MET A 1 6.85 7.71 7.66
N TYR A 2 6.59 6.73 8.48
CA TYR A 2 5.33 5.99 8.44
C TYR A 2 4.23 6.81 9.11
N VAL A 3 3.19 7.16 8.36
CA VAL A 3 2.09 8.01 8.83
C VAL A 3 0.74 7.38 8.50
N SER A 4 -0.35 7.94 9.02
CA SER A 4 -1.68 7.45 8.71
C SER A 4 -2.12 7.88 7.30
N MET A 5 -3.01 7.09 6.69
CA MET A 5 -3.62 7.47 5.41
C MET A 5 -4.35 8.81 5.51
N ARG A 6 -5.00 9.05 6.66
CA ARG A 6 -5.71 10.30 6.90
C ARG A 6 -4.77 11.51 6.80
N GLU A 7 -3.58 11.44 7.42
CA GLU A 7 -2.60 12.52 7.34
C GLU A 7 -2.18 12.80 5.91
N ILE A 8 -1.85 11.76 5.14
CA ILE A 8 -1.43 11.89 3.74
C ILE A 8 -2.54 12.52 2.90
N LEU A 9 -3.75 11.99 3.01
CA LEU A 9 -4.86 12.42 2.15
C LEU A 9 -5.40 13.80 2.54
N CYS A 10 -5.49 14.12 3.81
CA CYS A 10 -5.94 15.44 4.25
C CYS A 10 -4.96 16.54 3.81
N LYS A 11 -3.67 16.29 3.90
CA LYS A 11 -2.66 17.23 3.43
C LYS A 11 -2.72 17.39 1.91
N ALA A 12 -2.85 16.30 1.17
CA ALA A 12 -2.98 16.33 -0.28
C ALA A 12 -4.21 17.12 -0.73
N ASP A 13 -5.33 16.92 -0.05
CA ASP A 13 -6.57 17.66 -0.34
C ASP A 13 -6.42 19.15 -0.09
N ARG A 14 -5.83 19.55 1.03
CA ARG A 14 -5.59 20.96 1.37
C ARG A 14 -4.64 21.66 0.38
N GLU A 15 -3.61 20.96 -0.06
CA GLU A 15 -2.55 21.53 -0.92
C GLU A 15 -2.81 21.30 -2.41
N GLY A 16 -3.86 20.57 -2.75
CA GLY A 16 -4.32 20.40 -4.15
C GLY A 16 -3.45 19.47 -4.99
N TYR A 17 -2.97 18.35 -4.43
CA TYR A 17 -2.25 17.35 -5.20
C TYR A 17 -2.80 15.94 -4.95
N ALA A 18 -2.48 15.00 -5.84
CA ALA A 18 -2.84 13.60 -5.71
C ALA A 18 -1.70 12.78 -5.12
N VAL A 19 -2.03 11.73 -4.40
CA VAL A 19 -1.07 10.76 -3.88
C VAL A 19 -1.23 9.45 -4.63
N MET A 20 -0.13 8.93 -5.15
CA MET A 20 -0.13 7.66 -5.87
C MET A 20 -0.16 6.48 -4.89
N ALA A 21 -0.96 5.47 -5.20
CA ALA A 21 -0.98 4.20 -4.50
C ALA A 21 -0.44 3.12 -5.44
N ILE A 22 0.69 2.53 -5.10
CA ILE A 22 1.42 1.58 -5.95
C ILE A 22 1.39 0.20 -5.33
N ASN A 23 1.06 -0.81 -6.15
CA ASN A 23 1.11 -2.21 -5.73
C ASN A 23 2.55 -2.69 -5.56
N ALA A 24 2.86 -3.28 -4.43
CA ALA A 24 4.10 -3.99 -4.19
C ALA A 24 3.83 -5.49 -4.06
N PHE A 25 4.73 -6.31 -4.59
CA PHE A 25 4.59 -7.76 -4.62
C PHE A 25 5.60 -8.47 -3.73
N ASN A 26 6.72 -7.84 -3.47
CA ASN A 26 7.82 -8.37 -2.68
C ASN A 26 8.58 -7.22 -2.04
N LEU A 27 9.62 -7.56 -1.28
CA LEU A 27 10.43 -6.58 -0.59
C LEU A 27 11.18 -5.66 -1.54
N GLU A 28 11.66 -6.21 -2.66
CA GLU A 28 12.41 -5.47 -3.67
C GLU A 28 11.54 -4.40 -4.35
N SER A 29 10.31 -4.75 -4.73
CA SER A 29 9.38 -3.78 -5.33
C SER A 29 8.99 -2.69 -4.35
N ALA A 30 8.74 -3.05 -3.08
CA ALA A 30 8.45 -2.07 -2.04
C ALA A 30 9.65 -1.14 -1.79
N SER A 31 10.85 -1.68 -1.74
CA SER A 31 12.08 -0.91 -1.58
C SER A 31 12.28 0.08 -2.73
N GLY A 32 12.03 -0.36 -3.97
CA GLY A 32 12.11 0.50 -5.15
C GLY A 32 11.13 1.66 -5.10
N VAL A 33 9.90 1.41 -4.69
CA VAL A 33 8.87 2.45 -4.54
C VAL A 33 9.27 3.46 -3.47
N ILE A 34 9.74 3.00 -2.32
CA ILE A 34 10.18 3.88 -1.22
C ILE A 34 11.37 4.73 -1.64
N HIS A 35 12.31 4.13 -2.34
CA HIS A 35 13.49 4.84 -2.85
C HIS A 35 13.10 5.94 -3.84
N ALA A 36 12.24 5.62 -4.79
CA ALA A 36 11.74 6.59 -5.78
C ALA A 36 10.97 7.74 -5.11
N ALA A 37 10.10 7.42 -4.16
CA ALA A 37 9.35 8.43 -3.40
C ALA A 37 10.29 9.36 -2.62
N THR A 38 11.36 8.81 -2.06
CA THR A 38 12.35 9.58 -1.32
C THR A 38 13.13 10.53 -2.24
N GLU A 39 13.56 10.04 -3.41
CA GLU A 39 14.25 10.89 -4.39
C GLU A 39 13.36 12.01 -4.90
N MET A 40 12.11 11.71 -5.16
CA MET A 40 11.12 12.69 -5.65
C MET A 40 10.54 13.56 -4.54
N ARG A 41 10.87 13.31 -3.29
CA ARG A 41 10.30 14.00 -2.12
C ARG A 41 8.77 14.01 -2.12
N SER A 42 8.19 12.90 -2.52
CA SER A 42 6.74 12.76 -2.68
C SER A 42 6.16 11.77 -1.69
N PRO A 43 5.02 12.08 -1.07
CA PRO A 43 4.32 11.08 -0.27
C PRO A 43 3.83 9.93 -1.15
N ILE A 44 3.76 8.73 -0.57
CA ILE A 44 3.40 7.53 -1.32
C ILE A 44 2.54 6.60 -0.47
N ILE A 45 1.62 5.91 -1.11
CA ILE A 45 0.87 4.80 -0.51
C ILE A 45 1.31 3.51 -1.20
N ILE A 46 1.63 2.50 -0.42
CA ILE A 46 1.98 1.17 -0.93
C ILE A 46 0.81 0.23 -0.66
N ASP A 47 0.29 -0.37 -1.72
CA ASP A 47 -0.76 -1.36 -1.67
C ASP A 47 -0.18 -2.77 -1.67
N LEU A 48 -0.62 -3.59 -0.72
CA LEU A 48 -0.32 -5.00 -0.69
C LEU A 48 -1.60 -5.78 -0.97
N LEU A 49 -1.66 -6.43 -2.13
CA LEU A 49 -2.80 -7.25 -2.52
C LEU A 49 -2.81 -8.55 -1.71
N GLN A 50 -3.88 -8.78 -0.97
CA GLN A 50 -4.02 -9.97 -0.14
C GLN A 50 -3.94 -11.27 -0.96
N GLU A 51 -4.41 -11.27 -2.18
CA GLU A 51 -4.38 -12.45 -3.05
C GLU A 51 -2.96 -12.87 -3.39
N HIS A 52 -2.07 -11.92 -3.67
CA HIS A 52 -0.65 -12.20 -3.88
C HIS A 52 0.02 -12.70 -2.60
N MET A 53 -0.37 -12.16 -1.45
CA MET A 53 0.22 -12.53 -0.17
C MET A 53 -0.19 -13.91 0.30
N LYS A 54 -1.42 -14.35 0.01
CA LYS A 54 -1.86 -15.71 0.32
C LYS A 54 -1.14 -16.79 -0.49
N ARG A 55 -0.74 -16.46 -1.71
CA ARG A 55 -0.11 -17.42 -2.62
C ARG A 55 1.40 -17.50 -2.48
N TYR A 56 2.06 -16.38 -2.18
CA TYR A 56 3.50 -16.27 -2.35
C TYR A 56 4.26 -15.86 -1.10
N LEU A 57 3.61 -15.21 -0.15
CA LEU A 57 4.30 -14.73 1.03
C LEU A 57 3.35 -14.50 2.20
N ASP A 58 3.83 -14.79 3.41
CA ASP A 58 3.12 -14.44 4.62
C ASP A 58 3.08 -12.91 4.79
N CYS A 59 1.88 -12.39 5.03
CA CYS A 59 1.62 -10.97 5.20
C CYS A 59 2.48 -10.32 6.30
N ASP A 60 2.68 -11.04 7.40
CA ASP A 60 3.45 -10.52 8.53
C ASP A 60 4.95 -10.41 8.23
N VAL A 61 5.46 -11.30 7.40
CA VAL A 61 6.87 -11.30 7.01
C VAL A 61 7.18 -10.09 6.10
N LEU A 62 6.27 -9.74 5.20
CA LEU A 62 6.48 -8.62 4.28
C LEU A 62 6.19 -7.27 4.92
N THR A 63 5.18 -7.18 5.76
CA THR A 63 4.70 -5.93 6.36
C THR A 63 5.75 -5.26 7.27
N ARG A 64 6.37 -6.03 8.16
CA ARG A 64 7.32 -5.48 9.14
C ARG A 64 8.54 -4.82 8.49
N PRO A 65 9.23 -5.45 7.52
CA PRO A 65 10.34 -4.79 6.83
C PRO A 65 9.94 -3.53 6.08
N ILE A 66 8.75 -3.50 5.48
CA ILE A 66 8.24 -2.31 4.78
C ILE A 66 8.03 -1.15 5.74
N ILE A 67 7.42 -1.40 6.90
CA ILE A 67 7.24 -0.37 7.94
C ILE A 67 8.60 0.15 8.40
N ARG A 68 9.56 -0.74 8.63
CA ARG A 68 10.91 -0.35 9.03
C ARG A 68 11.59 0.53 8.00
N MET A 69 11.48 0.20 6.73
CA MET A 69 12.01 1.04 5.65
C MET A 69 11.31 2.40 5.61
N ALA A 70 10.00 2.41 5.80
CA ALA A 70 9.22 3.65 5.81
C ALA A 70 9.62 4.59 6.96
N GLU A 71 9.91 4.04 8.14
CA GLU A 71 10.34 4.82 9.30
C GLU A 71 11.70 5.52 9.10
N LYS A 72 12.54 4.97 8.23
CA LYS A 72 13.89 5.48 7.98
C LYS A 72 13.94 6.58 6.92
N VAL A 73 12.88 6.82 6.17
CA VAL A 73 12.85 7.82 5.11
C VAL A 73 12.09 9.06 5.56
N PRO A 74 12.46 10.26 5.05
CA PRO A 74 11.84 11.52 5.49
C PRO A 74 10.48 11.80 4.86
N VAL A 75 10.11 11.09 3.78
CA VAL A 75 8.82 11.30 3.11
C VAL A 75 7.69 10.58 3.83
N PRO A 76 6.46 11.15 3.87
CA PRO A 76 5.31 10.47 4.42
C PRO A 76 4.96 9.24 3.60
N LEU A 77 4.79 8.11 4.28
CA LEU A 77 4.49 6.84 3.65
C LEU A 77 3.45 6.09 4.47
N PHE A 78 2.46 5.54 3.79
CA PHE A 78 1.48 4.63 4.35
C PHE A 78 1.41 3.37 3.49
N PHE A 79 1.20 2.22 4.11
CA PHE A 79 0.87 1.03 3.34
C PHE A 79 -0.48 0.47 3.78
N ILE A 80 -1.19 -0.11 2.84
CA ILE A 80 -2.53 -0.67 3.05
C ILE A 80 -2.58 -2.11 2.53
N LYS A 81 -3.24 -2.96 3.29
CA LYS A 81 -3.66 -4.28 2.81
C LYS A 81 -5.01 -4.12 2.14
N VAL A 82 -5.12 -4.49 0.88
CA VAL A 82 -6.37 -4.38 0.14
C VAL A 82 -7.26 -5.58 0.47
N LEU A 83 -7.77 -5.63 1.70
CA LEU A 83 -8.70 -6.66 2.16
C LEU A 83 -10.12 -6.42 1.63
N LEU A 84 -10.51 -5.15 1.51
CA LEU A 84 -11.87 -4.77 1.15
C LEU A 84 -12.21 -5.10 -0.31
N ILE A 85 -11.26 -4.90 -1.21
CA ILE A 85 -11.44 -5.21 -2.64
C ILE A 85 -11.61 -6.71 -2.84
N ASN A 86 -10.87 -7.53 -2.10
CA ASN A 86 -11.03 -8.98 -2.15
C ASN A 86 -12.39 -9.42 -1.61
N SER A 87 -12.87 -8.81 -0.53
CA SER A 87 -14.19 -9.11 0.02
C SER A 87 -15.29 -8.77 -0.99
N LEU A 88 -15.19 -7.64 -1.66
CA LEU A 88 -16.14 -7.24 -2.71
C LEU A 88 -16.03 -8.17 -3.94
N TYR A 89 -14.83 -8.55 -4.32
CA TYR A 89 -14.61 -9.48 -5.43
C TYR A 89 -15.22 -10.85 -5.14
N TYR A 90 -14.99 -11.39 -3.95
CA TYR A 90 -15.57 -12.67 -3.55
C TYR A 90 -17.10 -12.58 -3.41
N TYR A 91 -17.60 -11.47 -2.92
CA TYR A 91 -19.03 -11.22 -2.84
C TYR A 91 -19.68 -11.22 -4.24
N HIS A 92 -19.11 -10.51 -5.20
CA HIS A 92 -19.57 -10.51 -6.58
C HIS A 92 -19.48 -11.89 -7.22
N LYS A 93 -18.39 -12.60 -7.00
CA LYS A 93 -18.19 -13.95 -7.57
C LYS A 93 -19.17 -14.96 -7.00
N SER A 94 -19.48 -14.90 -5.70
CA SER A 94 -20.47 -15.80 -5.10
C SER A 94 -21.89 -15.47 -5.52
N ASN A 95 -22.22 -14.21 -5.75
CA ASN A 95 -23.53 -13.81 -6.24
C ASN A 95 -23.73 -14.12 -7.73
N HIS A 96 -22.66 -14.10 -8.54
CA HIS A 96 -22.73 -14.52 -9.95
C HIS A 96 -22.74 -16.03 -10.14
N LYS A 97 -22.35 -16.84 -9.15
CA LYS A 97 -22.45 -18.30 -9.21
C LYS A 97 -23.87 -18.84 -9.01
N SER A 98 -24.80 -17.99 -8.60
CA SER A 98 -26.21 -18.36 -8.44
C SER A 98 -27.02 -18.23 -9.74
N TYR A 99 -26.39 -17.94 -10.83
CA TYR A 99 -26.95 -17.95 -12.17
C TYR A 99 -26.39 -19.13 -12.97
#